data_d1131c14b017a09a24644f39c7048807
#
_entry.id   d1131c14b017a09a24644f39c7048807
#
_cell.length_a   1.000
_cell.length_b   1.000
_cell.length_c   1.000
_cell.angle_alpha   90.00
_cell.angle_beta   90.00
_cell.angle_gamma   90.00
#
_symmetry.space_group_name_H-M   'P 1'
#
loop_
_entity.id
_entity.type
_entity.pdbx_description
1 polymer ?
#
loop_
_entity_poly.entity_id
_entity_poly.type
_entity_poly.pdbx_seq_one_letter_code
_entity_poly.pdbx_strand_id
1 'polypeptide(L)'
;IALSGIAGVIAVDRFGAQGKGGNLLIDLVSRQSSEYRQRILHHEAGHFLVAYLLDIPVQSYTLSAWEATKAGLPGLGGVVFDTADIEAALEGDGLSAQQMNRYCIVWMAGIAAENQTYGNAQGGQDDQLKLRMLWEQTAKPARGVDTQLRWALLQAQTLLEKQSAAYEALLEAMAAREPVENC
;
A
#
# COMPACT_ATOMS: atom_id res chain seq x y z
N ILE A 1 -17.88 -21.54 6.54
CA ILE A 1 -17.03 -21.64 5.32
C ILE A 1 -16.54 -20.26 4.84
N ALA A 2 -17.10 -19.14 5.35
CA ALA A 2 -16.71 -17.77 4.95
C ALA A 2 -15.48 -17.23 5.70
N LEU A 3 -15.06 -17.82 6.80
CA LEU A 3 -13.91 -17.40 7.63
C LEU A 3 -12.52 -17.64 6.98
N SER A 4 -12.44 -18.47 5.95
CA SER A 4 -11.16 -18.79 5.29
C SER A 4 -10.71 -17.74 4.24
N GLY A 5 -11.60 -16.86 3.80
CA GLY A 5 -11.27 -15.89 2.74
C GLY A 5 -10.56 -14.64 3.26
N ILE A 6 -10.87 -14.19 4.46
CA ILE A 6 -10.35 -12.93 5.04
C ILE A 6 -8.95 -13.14 5.62
N ALA A 7 -8.75 -14.26 6.32
CA ALA A 7 -7.41 -14.74 6.63
C ALA A 7 -6.52 -14.80 5.37
N GLY A 8 -7.12 -14.97 4.18
CA GLY A 8 -6.45 -14.99 2.89
C GLY A 8 -5.94 -13.62 2.40
N VAL A 9 -6.68 -12.52 2.57
CA VAL A 9 -6.22 -11.17 2.13
C VAL A 9 -5.13 -10.66 3.07
N ILE A 10 -5.30 -10.87 4.36
CA ILE A 10 -4.28 -10.58 5.38
C ILE A 10 -3.12 -11.57 5.31
N ALA A 11 -3.40 -12.85 4.95
CA ALA A 11 -2.39 -13.88 4.78
C ALA A 11 -1.63 -13.79 3.45
N VAL A 12 -2.15 -13.13 2.40
CA VAL A 12 -1.34 -12.82 1.20
C VAL A 12 -0.25 -11.81 1.56
N ASP A 13 -0.50 -10.88 2.47
CA ASP A 13 0.54 -10.08 3.11
C ASP A 13 1.48 -10.95 3.99
N ARG A 14 0.96 -12.02 4.59
CA ARG A 14 1.72 -12.96 5.45
C ARG A 14 2.34 -14.15 4.73
N PHE A 15 1.80 -14.60 3.60
CA PHE A 15 2.18 -15.84 2.90
C PHE A 15 2.61 -15.65 1.43
N GLY A 16 2.92 -14.43 1.00
CA GLY A 16 3.60 -14.16 -0.29
C GLY A 16 4.97 -14.85 -0.41
N ALA A 17 5.06 -16.09 0.06
CA ALA A 17 6.28 -16.86 0.24
C ALA A 17 6.72 -17.63 -1.02
N GLN A 18 5.99 -17.53 -2.13
CA GLN A 18 6.39 -18.18 -3.38
C GLN A 18 7.17 -17.21 -4.29
N GLY A 19 8.39 -16.91 -3.93
CA GLY A 19 9.27 -16.03 -4.69
C GLY A 19 10.38 -15.39 -3.86
N LYS A 20 10.43 -15.68 -2.55
CA LYS A 20 11.37 -15.02 -1.60
C LYS A 20 12.84 -15.08 -2.01
N GLY A 21 13.30 -16.14 -2.67
CA GLY A 21 14.69 -16.25 -3.10
C GLY A 21 15.02 -15.38 -4.32
N GLY A 22 14.13 -15.34 -5.30
CA GLY A 22 14.31 -14.56 -6.53
C GLY A 22 14.18 -13.06 -6.29
N ASN A 23 13.15 -12.66 -5.54
CA ASN A 23 12.90 -11.26 -5.20
C ASN A 23 13.98 -10.69 -4.28
N LEU A 24 14.49 -11.47 -3.33
CA LEU A 24 15.60 -11.05 -2.46
C LEU A 24 16.90 -10.80 -3.25
N LEU A 25 17.18 -11.61 -4.27
CA LEU A 25 18.32 -11.42 -5.15
C LEU A 25 18.16 -10.20 -6.07
N ILE A 26 16.95 -9.97 -6.61
CA ILE A 26 16.64 -8.79 -7.42
C ILE A 26 16.73 -7.53 -6.55
N ASP A 27 16.17 -7.54 -5.36
CA ASP A 27 16.28 -6.43 -4.41
C ASP A 27 17.74 -6.17 -3.99
N LEU A 28 18.52 -7.22 -3.77
CA LEU A 28 19.93 -7.10 -3.43
C LEU A 28 20.76 -6.47 -4.56
N VAL A 29 20.48 -6.81 -5.81
CA VAL A 29 21.14 -6.22 -7.00
C VAL A 29 20.61 -4.82 -7.26
N SER A 30 19.30 -4.61 -7.14
CA SER A 30 18.64 -3.31 -7.33
C SER A 30 18.98 -2.28 -6.24
N ARG A 31 19.41 -2.73 -5.05
CA ARG A 31 19.92 -1.87 -3.96
C ARG A 31 21.13 -1.01 -4.37
N GLN A 32 21.84 -1.38 -5.42
CA GLN A 32 22.91 -0.56 -5.99
C GLN A 32 22.37 0.63 -6.80
N SER A 33 21.10 0.57 -7.26
CA SER A 33 20.46 1.69 -7.96
C SER A 33 19.86 2.69 -6.97
N SER A 34 20.37 3.91 -6.98
CA SER A 34 19.78 5.02 -6.21
C SER A 34 18.36 5.32 -6.70
N GLU A 35 18.10 5.18 -7.99
CA GLU A 35 16.78 5.39 -8.59
C GLU A 35 15.74 4.41 -8.04
N TYR A 36 16.06 3.13 -7.95
CA TYR A 36 15.16 2.12 -7.40
C TYR A 36 14.76 2.42 -5.94
N ARG A 37 15.76 2.80 -5.11
CA ARG A 37 15.49 3.18 -3.71
C ARG A 37 14.60 4.44 -3.60
N GLN A 38 14.83 5.41 -4.48
CA GLN A 38 13.99 6.61 -4.53
C GLN A 38 12.56 6.27 -4.96
N ARG A 39 12.37 5.38 -5.93
CA ARG A 39 11.03 4.94 -6.34
C ARG A 39 10.29 4.26 -5.19
N ILE A 40 10.94 3.36 -4.44
CA ILE A 40 10.33 2.75 -3.24
C ILE A 40 9.94 3.84 -2.22
N LEU A 41 10.86 4.78 -1.93
CA LEU A 41 10.57 5.86 -0.99
C LEU A 41 9.33 6.66 -1.40
N HIS A 42 9.25 7.09 -2.67
CA HIS A 42 8.08 7.81 -3.17
C HIS A 42 6.80 6.98 -3.11
N HIS A 43 6.88 5.69 -3.47
CA HIS A 43 5.75 4.77 -3.43
C HIS A 43 5.19 4.65 -2.01
N GLU A 44 6.04 4.35 -1.05
CA GLU A 44 5.65 4.16 0.36
C GLU A 44 5.20 5.47 1.01
N ALA A 45 5.83 6.59 0.70
CA ALA A 45 5.38 7.91 1.17
C ALA A 45 3.99 8.26 0.63
N GLY A 46 3.67 7.86 -0.61
CA GLY A 46 2.32 7.98 -1.16
C GLY A 46 1.29 7.23 -0.33
N HIS A 47 1.54 5.97 -0.01
CA HIS A 47 0.69 5.17 0.85
C HIS A 47 0.53 5.79 2.24
N PHE A 48 1.62 6.19 2.86
CA PHE A 48 1.63 6.76 4.20
C PHE A 48 0.78 8.05 4.28
N LEU A 49 1.07 9.03 3.41
CA LEU A 49 0.35 10.31 3.45
C LEU A 49 -1.13 10.14 3.19
N VAL A 50 -1.49 9.33 2.18
CA VAL A 50 -2.91 9.15 1.83
C VAL A 50 -3.65 8.36 2.92
N ALA A 51 -3.01 7.40 3.58
CA ALA A 51 -3.58 6.73 4.74
C ALA A 51 -3.86 7.71 5.88
N TYR A 52 -2.88 8.56 6.21
CA TYR A 52 -3.03 9.61 7.22
C TYR A 52 -4.20 10.57 6.90
N LEU A 53 -4.28 11.05 5.66
CA LEU A 53 -5.34 11.96 5.21
C LEU A 53 -6.73 11.33 5.21
N LEU A 54 -6.81 10.02 5.17
CA LEU A 54 -8.06 9.25 5.19
C LEU A 54 -8.34 8.60 6.54
N ASP A 55 -7.66 9.03 7.62
CA ASP A 55 -7.81 8.50 8.98
C ASP A 55 -7.63 6.97 9.06
N ILE A 56 -6.66 6.42 8.32
CA ILE A 56 -6.22 5.03 8.44
C ILE A 56 -4.89 5.05 9.17
N PRO A 57 -4.81 4.53 10.42
CA PRO A 57 -3.59 4.60 11.20
C PRO A 57 -2.46 3.80 10.57
N VAL A 58 -1.28 4.41 10.48
CA VAL A 58 -0.04 3.75 10.06
C VAL A 58 0.67 3.22 11.30
N GLN A 59 0.94 1.91 11.32
CA GLN A 59 1.62 1.26 12.45
C GLN A 59 3.14 1.26 12.28
N SER A 60 3.62 1.04 11.06
CA SER A 60 5.04 1.03 10.74
C SER A 60 5.27 1.17 9.25
N TYR A 61 6.52 1.41 8.85
CA TYR A 61 6.93 1.34 7.45
C TYR A 61 8.33 0.75 7.31
N THR A 62 8.63 0.19 6.15
CA THR A 62 9.95 -0.27 5.76
C THR A 62 10.19 0.06 4.29
N LEU A 63 11.42 0.45 3.95
CA LEU A 63 11.78 0.89 2.60
C LEU A 63 12.66 -0.15 1.86
N SER A 64 12.73 -1.37 2.38
CA SER A 64 13.44 -2.46 1.73
C SER A 64 13.01 -3.82 2.28
N ALA A 65 13.13 -4.86 1.46
CA ALA A 65 12.92 -6.25 1.87
C ALA A 65 13.81 -6.67 3.06
N TRP A 66 14.99 -6.08 3.18
CA TRP A 66 15.86 -6.34 4.32
C TRP A 66 15.31 -5.76 5.63
N GLU A 67 14.85 -4.51 5.59
CA GLU A 67 14.20 -3.87 6.74
C GLU A 67 12.97 -4.67 7.15
N ALA A 68 12.13 -5.06 6.19
CA ALA A 68 10.95 -5.89 6.43
C ALA A 68 11.31 -7.24 7.08
N THR A 69 12.31 -7.93 6.54
CA THR A 69 12.80 -9.21 7.10
C THR A 69 13.31 -9.03 8.53
N LYS A 70 14.09 -7.98 8.78
CA LYS A 70 14.63 -7.67 10.13
C LYS A 70 13.52 -7.33 11.13
N ALA A 71 12.47 -6.65 10.67
CA ALA A 71 11.30 -6.32 11.46
C ALA A 71 10.30 -7.49 11.62
N GLY A 72 10.56 -8.65 10.98
CA GLY A 72 9.64 -9.78 10.98
C GLY A 72 8.37 -9.56 10.16
N LEU A 73 8.38 -8.55 9.28
CA LEU A 73 7.25 -8.22 8.42
C LEU A 73 7.25 -9.11 7.17
N PRO A 74 6.09 -9.51 6.67
CA PRO A 74 5.97 -10.25 5.43
C PRO A 74 6.24 -9.36 4.20
N GLY A 75 6.64 -9.99 3.09
CA GLY A 75 6.79 -9.30 1.80
C GLY A 75 8.14 -8.59 1.61
N LEU A 76 8.15 -7.62 0.70
CA LEU A 76 9.33 -6.83 0.30
C LEU A 76 9.52 -5.54 1.13
N GLY A 77 8.64 -5.31 2.08
CA GLY A 77 8.52 -4.08 2.82
C GLY A 77 7.25 -3.32 2.43
N GLY A 78 7.09 -2.12 2.96
CA GLY A 78 5.94 -1.28 2.69
C GLY A 78 5.42 -0.59 3.94
N VAL A 79 4.30 0.11 3.79
CA VAL A 79 3.56 0.70 4.90
C VAL A 79 2.60 -0.33 5.48
N VAL A 80 2.63 -0.47 6.80
CA VAL A 80 1.71 -1.34 7.57
C VAL A 80 0.62 -0.47 8.16
N PHE A 81 -0.62 -0.75 7.78
CA PHE A 81 -1.81 -0.06 8.28
C PHE A 81 -2.45 -0.83 9.43
N ASP A 82 -3.16 -0.11 10.29
CA ASP A 82 -4.14 -0.73 11.16
C ASP A 82 -5.38 -1.11 10.34
N THR A 83 -5.68 -2.40 10.30
CA THR A 83 -6.80 -2.97 9.53
C THR A 83 -7.94 -3.46 10.41
N ALA A 84 -7.92 -3.16 11.70
CA ALA A 84 -8.92 -3.66 12.66
C ALA A 84 -10.35 -3.26 12.28
N ASP A 85 -10.55 -2.10 11.69
CA ASP A 85 -11.87 -1.64 11.24
C ASP A 85 -12.40 -2.42 10.02
N ILE A 86 -11.52 -2.82 9.09
CA ILE A 86 -11.90 -3.72 7.98
C ILE A 86 -12.21 -5.11 8.52
N GLU A 87 -11.35 -5.64 9.37
CA GLU A 87 -11.52 -6.99 9.93
C GLU A 87 -12.85 -7.09 10.65
N ALA A 88 -13.16 -6.14 11.53
CA ALA A 88 -14.43 -6.08 12.25
C ALA A 88 -15.64 -5.93 11.30
N ALA A 89 -15.52 -5.11 10.25
CA ALA A 89 -16.58 -4.94 9.27
C ALA A 89 -16.85 -6.21 8.47
N LEU A 90 -15.79 -6.93 8.09
CA LEU A 90 -15.88 -8.19 7.32
C LEU A 90 -16.43 -9.35 8.16
N GLU A 91 -16.21 -9.35 9.48
CA GLU A 91 -16.82 -10.32 10.40
C GLU A 91 -18.29 -10.00 10.72
N GLY A 92 -18.73 -8.75 10.51
CA GLY A 92 -20.06 -8.26 10.77
C GLY A 92 -20.91 -8.08 9.51
N ASP A 93 -21.42 -6.87 9.31
CA ASP A 93 -22.36 -6.51 8.23
C ASP A 93 -21.69 -6.30 6.86
N GLY A 94 -20.39 -6.45 6.78
CA GLY A 94 -19.58 -6.20 5.59
C GLY A 94 -19.08 -4.76 5.48
N LEU A 95 -18.22 -4.50 4.49
CA LEU A 95 -17.61 -3.19 4.28
C LEU A 95 -18.62 -2.17 3.77
N SER A 96 -18.70 -1.03 4.43
CA SER A 96 -19.40 0.14 3.90
C SER A 96 -18.72 0.65 2.61
N ALA A 97 -19.47 1.36 1.77
CA ALA A 97 -18.90 1.99 0.57
C ALA A 97 -17.79 2.99 0.92
N GLN A 98 -17.90 3.66 2.06
CA GLN A 98 -16.89 4.60 2.53
C GLN A 98 -15.58 3.91 2.90
N GLN A 99 -15.63 2.84 3.70
CA GLN A 99 -14.45 2.04 4.05
C GLN A 99 -13.78 1.48 2.79
N MET A 100 -14.57 0.84 1.91
CA MET A 100 -14.06 0.33 0.63
C MET A 100 -13.32 1.42 -0.15
N ASN A 101 -13.92 2.62 -0.30
CA ASN A 101 -13.32 3.71 -1.07
C ASN A 101 -12.00 4.19 -0.43
N ARG A 102 -11.96 4.35 0.91
CA ARG A 102 -10.75 4.79 1.63
C ARG A 102 -9.58 3.84 1.35
N TYR A 103 -9.77 2.54 1.53
CA TYR A 103 -8.71 1.56 1.30
C TYR A 103 -8.33 1.43 -0.17
N CYS A 104 -9.28 1.52 -1.11
CA CYS A 104 -8.96 1.57 -2.53
C CYS A 104 -8.05 2.76 -2.88
N ILE A 105 -8.31 3.96 -2.31
CA ILE A 105 -7.50 5.15 -2.55
C ILE A 105 -6.09 4.96 -1.97
N VAL A 106 -5.99 4.43 -0.75
CA VAL A 106 -4.69 4.18 -0.11
C VAL A 106 -3.86 3.19 -0.91
N TRP A 107 -4.42 2.06 -1.35
CA TRP A 107 -3.67 1.08 -2.16
C TRP A 107 -3.26 1.59 -3.53
N MET A 108 -3.95 2.58 -4.10
CA MET A 108 -3.53 3.19 -5.36
C MET A 108 -2.55 4.35 -5.18
N ALA A 109 -2.26 4.76 -3.92
CA ALA A 109 -1.47 5.96 -3.65
C ALA A 109 0.02 5.80 -3.99
N GLY A 110 0.60 4.61 -3.83
CA GLY A 110 1.98 4.35 -4.25
C GLY A 110 2.15 4.51 -5.76
N ILE A 111 1.22 3.95 -6.55
CA ILE A 111 1.20 4.12 -8.01
C ILE A 111 1.00 5.60 -8.38
N ALA A 112 0.13 6.32 -7.66
CA ALA A 112 -0.11 7.74 -7.88
C ALA A 112 1.17 8.56 -7.65
N ALA A 113 1.88 8.30 -6.57
CA ALA A 113 3.12 8.96 -6.21
C ALA A 113 4.24 8.72 -7.24
N GLU A 114 4.43 7.47 -7.68
CA GLU A 114 5.38 7.18 -8.75
C GLU A 114 5.01 7.87 -10.06
N ASN A 115 3.74 7.85 -10.46
CA ASN A 115 3.28 8.52 -11.67
C ASN A 115 3.53 10.02 -11.63
N GLN A 116 3.27 10.64 -10.49
CA GLN A 116 3.49 12.09 -10.29
C GLN A 116 4.97 12.45 -10.39
N THR A 117 5.85 11.63 -9.83
CA THR A 117 7.29 11.92 -9.76
C THR A 117 8.03 11.52 -11.04
N TYR A 118 7.68 10.38 -11.64
CA TYR A 118 8.46 9.77 -12.73
C TYR A 118 7.68 9.66 -14.06
N GLY A 119 6.41 10.01 -14.09
CA GLY A 119 5.54 9.84 -15.24
C GLY A 119 5.05 8.41 -15.47
N ASN A 120 5.57 7.44 -14.72
CA ASN A 120 5.14 6.04 -14.75
C ASN A 120 5.37 5.35 -13.41
N ALA A 121 4.57 4.35 -13.09
CA ALA A 121 4.77 3.48 -11.94
C ALA A 121 5.42 2.16 -12.39
N GLN A 122 6.37 1.67 -11.60
CA GLN A 122 6.99 0.34 -11.75
C GLN A 122 6.47 -0.64 -10.69
N GLY A 123 6.05 -0.13 -9.53
CA GLY A 123 5.45 -0.88 -8.44
C GLY A 123 3.92 -0.95 -8.49
N GLY A 124 3.31 -1.48 -7.41
CA GLY A 124 1.87 -1.43 -7.18
C GLY A 124 1.05 -2.58 -7.74
N GLN A 125 1.67 -3.64 -8.28
CA GLN A 125 0.92 -4.83 -8.74
C GLN A 125 0.25 -5.54 -7.57
N ASP A 126 0.94 -5.65 -6.44
CA ASP A 126 0.42 -6.28 -5.22
C ASP A 126 -0.73 -5.45 -4.63
N ASP A 127 -0.65 -4.12 -4.70
CA ASP A 127 -1.69 -3.22 -4.22
C ASP A 127 -2.96 -3.31 -5.06
N GLN A 128 -2.82 -3.38 -6.39
CA GLN A 128 -3.94 -3.66 -7.29
C GLN A 128 -4.56 -5.04 -7.02
N LEU A 129 -3.73 -6.04 -6.74
CA LEU A 129 -4.21 -7.38 -6.39
C LEU A 129 -5.01 -7.37 -5.08
N LYS A 130 -4.51 -6.71 -4.03
CA LYS A 130 -5.22 -6.54 -2.75
C LYS A 130 -6.59 -5.90 -2.97
N LEU A 131 -6.65 -4.83 -3.79
CA LEU A 131 -7.92 -4.17 -4.13
C LEU A 131 -8.88 -5.12 -4.86
N ARG A 132 -8.40 -5.87 -5.85
CA ARG A 132 -9.23 -6.85 -6.58
C ARG A 132 -9.75 -7.93 -5.65
N MET A 133 -8.91 -8.48 -4.78
CA MET A 133 -9.30 -9.51 -3.81
C MET A 133 -10.36 -8.98 -2.82
N LEU A 134 -10.20 -7.75 -2.32
CA LEU A 134 -11.20 -7.13 -1.46
C LEU A 134 -12.51 -6.88 -2.21
N TRP A 135 -12.43 -6.45 -3.47
CA TRP A 135 -13.61 -6.24 -4.31
C TRP A 135 -14.41 -7.53 -4.53
N GLU A 136 -13.73 -8.65 -4.76
CA GLU A 136 -14.36 -9.96 -4.95
C GLU A 136 -15.11 -10.47 -3.72
N GLN A 137 -14.69 -10.03 -2.52
CA GLN A 137 -15.40 -10.35 -1.28
C GLN A 137 -16.68 -9.52 -1.07
N THR A 138 -16.89 -8.50 -1.87
CA THR A 138 -18.13 -7.74 -1.86
C THR A 138 -19.10 -8.31 -2.90
N ALA A 139 -20.39 -8.14 -2.72
CA ALA A 139 -21.40 -8.57 -3.68
C ALA A 139 -21.41 -7.70 -4.97
N LYS A 140 -20.34 -6.97 -5.27
CA LYS A 140 -20.25 -6.05 -6.41
C LYS A 140 -19.85 -6.79 -7.67
N PRO A 141 -20.35 -6.36 -8.87
CA PRO A 141 -19.97 -6.98 -10.13
C PRO A 141 -18.46 -6.87 -10.43
N ALA A 142 -17.83 -7.96 -10.84
CA ALA A 142 -16.38 -8.01 -11.15
C ALA A 142 -15.96 -6.92 -12.17
N ARG A 143 -16.78 -6.61 -13.16
CA ARG A 143 -16.54 -5.55 -14.16
C ARG A 143 -16.42 -4.14 -13.57
N GLY A 144 -16.82 -3.92 -12.33
CA GLY A 144 -16.72 -2.62 -11.66
C GLY A 144 -15.33 -2.31 -11.11
N VAL A 145 -14.50 -3.33 -10.91
CA VAL A 145 -13.17 -3.18 -10.26
C VAL A 145 -12.22 -2.26 -11.04
N ASP A 146 -12.17 -2.36 -12.36
CA ASP A 146 -11.29 -1.50 -13.17
C ASP A 146 -11.70 -0.02 -13.13
N THR A 147 -13.00 0.24 -13.02
CA THR A 147 -13.50 1.61 -12.82
C THR A 147 -13.13 2.12 -11.43
N GLN A 148 -13.23 1.27 -10.41
CA GLN A 148 -12.82 1.60 -9.05
C GLN A 148 -11.31 1.87 -8.96
N LEU A 149 -10.47 1.05 -9.61
CA LEU A 149 -9.02 1.27 -9.67
C LEU A 149 -8.68 2.63 -10.28
N ARG A 150 -9.27 2.98 -11.44
CA ARG A 150 -9.03 4.28 -12.09
C ARG A 150 -9.51 5.45 -11.24
N TRP A 151 -10.68 5.32 -10.62
CA TRP A 151 -11.22 6.34 -9.73
C TRP A 151 -10.32 6.53 -8.50
N ALA A 152 -9.91 5.44 -7.85
CA ALA A 152 -9.05 5.48 -6.67
C ALA A 152 -7.68 6.10 -6.98
N LEU A 153 -7.09 5.76 -8.14
CA LEU A 153 -5.85 6.37 -8.61
C LEU A 153 -5.98 7.89 -8.76
N LEU A 154 -7.05 8.36 -9.41
CA LEU A 154 -7.30 9.79 -9.60
C LEU A 154 -7.50 10.51 -8.26
N GLN A 155 -8.21 9.89 -7.31
CA GLN A 155 -8.38 10.48 -5.98
C GLN A 155 -7.04 10.58 -5.23
N ALA A 156 -6.22 9.52 -5.28
CA ALA A 156 -4.90 9.51 -4.66
C ALA A 156 -3.99 10.61 -5.26
N GLN A 157 -3.95 10.73 -6.59
CA GLN A 157 -3.20 11.81 -7.27
C GLN A 157 -3.66 13.19 -6.79
N THR A 158 -4.97 13.42 -6.74
CA THR A 158 -5.54 14.68 -6.30
C THR A 158 -5.16 15.02 -4.84
N LEU A 159 -5.15 14.02 -3.96
CA LEU A 159 -4.72 14.20 -2.56
C LEU A 159 -3.24 14.56 -2.47
N LEU A 160 -2.38 13.84 -3.17
CA LEU A 160 -0.93 14.10 -3.18
C LEU A 160 -0.60 15.48 -3.75
N GLU A 161 -1.24 15.88 -4.87
CA GLU A 161 -1.06 17.20 -5.46
C GLU A 161 -1.46 18.33 -4.50
N LYS A 162 -2.60 18.21 -3.82
CA LYS A 162 -3.08 19.20 -2.86
C LYS A 162 -2.21 19.30 -1.61
N GLN A 163 -1.51 18.24 -1.26
CA GLN A 163 -0.69 18.14 -0.05
C GLN A 163 0.80 18.01 -0.38
N SER A 164 1.24 18.60 -1.48
CA SER A 164 2.62 18.48 -1.96
C SER A 164 3.67 18.88 -0.92
N ALA A 165 3.45 19.94 -0.14
CA ALA A 165 4.37 20.34 0.92
C ALA A 165 4.48 19.31 2.05
N ALA A 166 3.36 18.71 2.46
CA ALA A 166 3.36 17.63 3.45
C ALA A 166 4.02 16.36 2.88
N TYR A 167 3.81 16.08 1.60
CA TYR A 167 4.43 14.96 0.91
C TYR A 167 5.97 15.08 0.87
N GLU A 168 6.50 16.26 0.54
CA GLU A 168 7.95 16.50 0.53
C GLU A 168 8.56 16.37 1.95
N ALA A 169 7.90 16.94 2.97
CA ALA A 169 8.35 16.80 4.35
C ALA A 169 8.36 15.33 4.81
N LEU A 170 7.33 14.56 4.43
CA LEU A 170 7.25 13.14 4.72
C LEU A 170 8.36 12.34 4.03
N LEU A 171 8.68 12.65 2.77
CA LEU A 171 9.81 12.03 2.05
C LEU A 171 11.13 12.22 2.80
N GLU A 172 11.40 13.44 3.31
CA GLU A 172 12.59 13.74 4.09
C GLU A 172 12.63 12.93 5.39
N ALA A 173 11.52 12.89 6.15
CA ALA A 173 11.42 12.13 7.39
C ALA A 173 11.60 10.62 7.15
N MET A 174 10.92 10.06 6.16
CA MET A 174 11.05 8.64 5.82
C MET A 174 12.44 8.28 5.29
N ALA A 175 13.08 9.16 4.51
CA ALA A 175 14.46 8.97 4.06
C ALA A 175 15.45 8.93 5.23
N ALA A 176 15.21 9.74 6.28
CA ALA A 176 15.96 9.75 7.52
C ALA A 176 15.62 8.56 8.46
N ARG A 177 14.60 7.75 8.11
CA ARG A 177 14.11 6.63 8.95
C ARG A 177 13.53 7.11 10.28
N GLU A 178 12.88 8.27 10.26
CA GLU A 178 12.15 8.74 11.44
C GLU A 178 11.04 7.74 11.82
N PRO A 179 10.75 7.57 13.12
CA PRO A 179 9.61 6.76 13.55
C PRO A 179 8.28 7.38 13.08
N VAL A 180 7.23 6.55 13.00
CA VAL A 180 5.92 6.95 12.45
C VAL A 180 5.36 8.21 13.11
N GLU A 181 5.52 8.34 14.42
CA GLU A 181 5.04 9.47 15.21
C GLU A 181 5.74 10.81 14.92
N ASN A 182 6.86 10.78 14.19
CA ASN A 182 7.63 11.94 13.77
C ASN A 182 7.47 12.24 12.26
N CYS A 183 6.80 11.33 11.54
CA CYS A 183 6.43 11.49 10.15
C CYS A 183 5.09 12.21 10.05
#